data_1c95d0914997141ec4acb4bceed86ddb
#
_entry.id   1c95d0914997141ec4acb4bceed86ddb
#
_cell.length_a   1.000
_cell.length_b   1.000
_cell.length_c   1.000
_cell.angle_alpha   90.00
_cell.angle_beta   90.00
_cell.angle_gamma   90.00
#
_symmetry.space_group_name_H-M   'P 1'
#
loop_
_entity.id
_entity.type
_entity.pdbx_description
1 polymer ?
#
loop_
_entity_poly.entity_id
_entity_poly.type
_entity_poly.pdbx_seq_one_letter_code
_entity_poly.pdbx_strand_id
1 'polypeptide(L)'
;SFILRPGDKTAIIGQNDIQTTALIRALAGDIDYEGTIKWGVTTSRSYLPKDNSKDFASGESILEWLRQFAEKGEDDDTFLRGFLGRMLFSGDEVNKSVSVLSGGEKVRVMLSKLMLLKSNVLLLDDPTNHLDLESISSLNDGVRDFKESVIFASHDHEFIQTIANHIVVVSKNGVIDRIDETYDEFLEN
;
A
#
# COMPACT_ATOMS: atom_id res chain seq x y z
N SER A 1 -7.29 19.82 -8.35
CA SER A 1 -8.10 18.98 -7.45
C SER A 1 -8.42 17.65 -8.12
N PHE A 2 -8.65 16.63 -7.35
CA PHE A 2 -9.09 15.32 -7.83
C PHE A 2 -10.10 14.71 -6.86
N ILE A 3 -10.88 13.75 -7.35
CA ILE A 3 -11.91 13.06 -6.57
C ILE A 3 -11.66 11.55 -6.71
N LEU A 4 -11.63 10.87 -5.58
CA LEU A 4 -11.54 9.42 -5.50
C LEU A 4 -12.91 8.82 -5.25
N ARG A 5 -13.23 7.76 -5.95
CA ARG A 5 -14.45 6.98 -5.78
C ARG A 5 -14.16 5.69 -5.02
N PRO A 6 -15.13 5.14 -4.31
CA PRO A 6 -14.97 3.82 -3.68
C PRO A 6 -14.54 2.77 -4.70
N GLY A 7 -13.48 2.02 -4.38
CA GLY A 7 -12.91 0.99 -5.24
C GLY A 7 -11.89 1.47 -6.28
N ASP A 8 -11.64 2.77 -6.41
CA ASP A 8 -10.61 3.29 -7.32
C ASP A 8 -9.22 2.78 -6.92
N LYS A 9 -8.45 2.42 -7.95
CA LYS A 9 -7.02 2.11 -7.84
C LYS A 9 -6.25 3.26 -8.48
N THR A 10 -5.86 4.22 -7.67
CA THR A 10 -5.30 5.49 -8.14
C THR A 10 -3.78 5.49 -8.08
N ALA A 11 -3.13 5.61 -9.23
CA ALA A 11 -1.70 5.84 -9.31
C ALA A 11 -1.39 7.34 -9.22
N ILE A 12 -0.50 7.70 -8.30
CA ILE A 12 0.07 9.05 -8.21
C ILE A 12 1.36 9.06 -9.02
N ILE A 13 1.39 9.90 -10.05
CA ILE A 13 2.55 10.08 -10.92
C ILE A 13 3.09 11.50 -10.75
N GLY A 14 4.39 11.62 -10.52
CA GLY A 14 5.07 12.90 -10.33
C GLY A 14 6.40 12.94 -11.07
N GLN A 15 6.96 14.14 -11.17
CA GLN A 15 8.29 14.32 -11.78
C GLN A 15 9.42 13.74 -10.92
N ASN A 16 9.18 13.58 -9.63
CA ASN A 16 10.13 13.01 -8.68
C ASN A 16 9.39 12.43 -7.46
N ASP A 17 10.10 11.59 -6.71
CA ASP A 17 9.60 10.91 -5.51
C ASP A 17 9.18 11.86 -4.40
N ILE A 18 9.83 13.01 -4.28
CA ILE A 18 9.52 13.98 -3.22
C ILE A 18 8.07 14.46 -3.34
N GLN A 19 7.61 14.69 -4.57
CA GLN A 19 6.25 15.18 -4.82
C GLN A 19 5.20 14.09 -4.56
N THR A 20 5.44 12.88 -5.03
CA THR A 20 4.52 11.75 -4.85
C THR A 20 4.43 11.34 -3.40
N THR A 21 5.57 11.20 -2.72
CA THR A 21 5.63 10.89 -1.29
C THR A 21 4.96 11.98 -0.45
N ALA A 22 5.20 13.26 -0.75
CA ALA A 22 4.57 14.37 -0.03
C ALA A 22 3.04 14.34 -0.14
N LEU A 23 2.51 14.07 -1.33
CA LEU A 23 1.06 13.94 -1.49
C LEU A 23 0.49 12.75 -0.71
N ILE A 24 1.11 11.58 -0.79
CA ILE A 24 0.66 10.39 -0.05
C ILE A 24 0.72 10.64 1.46
N ARG A 25 1.78 11.25 1.96
CA ARG A 25 1.92 11.60 3.39
C ARG A 25 0.88 12.62 3.84
N ALA A 26 0.57 13.61 3.01
CA ALA A 26 -0.50 14.56 3.29
C ALA A 26 -1.87 13.87 3.35
N LEU A 27 -2.15 12.95 2.42
CA LEU A 27 -3.36 12.13 2.42
C LEU A 27 -3.45 11.22 3.65
N ALA A 28 -2.32 10.71 4.12
CA ALA A 28 -2.24 9.91 5.34
C ALA A 28 -2.44 10.74 6.62
N GLY A 29 -2.28 12.06 6.54
CA GLY A 29 -2.27 12.95 7.71
C GLY A 29 -0.95 12.92 8.49
N ASP A 30 0.13 12.52 7.83
CA ASP A 30 1.47 12.38 8.41
C ASP A 30 2.31 13.66 8.33
N ILE A 31 1.90 14.62 7.51
CA ILE A 31 2.53 15.93 7.36
C ILE A 31 1.48 17.03 7.22
N ASP A 32 1.87 18.26 7.59
CA ASP A 32 1.07 19.44 7.32
C ASP A 32 1.06 19.77 5.81
N TYR A 33 -0.05 20.32 5.33
CA TYR A 33 -0.24 20.66 3.93
C TYR A 33 -1.09 21.93 3.78
N GLU A 34 -0.95 22.60 2.65
CA GLU A 34 -1.83 23.69 2.25
C GLU A 34 -2.94 23.16 1.34
N GLY A 35 -4.16 23.64 1.55
CA GLY A 35 -5.33 23.22 0.78
C GLY A 35 -6.35 22.47 1.62
N THR A 36 -7.19 21.68 0.95
CA THR A 36 -8.28 20.96 1.61
C THR A 36 -8.32 19.51 1.18
N ILE A 37 -8.30 18.61 2.14
CA ILE A 37 -8.56 17.18 1.96
C ILE A 37 -9.86 16.87 2.70
N LYS A 38 -10.84 16.30 1.98
CA LYS A 38 -12.11 15.85 2.57
C LYS A 38 -12.26 14.35 2.36
N TRP A 39 -12.43 13.63 3.43
CA TRP A 39 -12.74 12.20 3.42
C TRP A 39 -14.22 11.96 3.69
N GLY A 40 -14.76 10.92 3.11
CA GLY A 40 -16.11 10.47 3.43
C GLY A 40 -16.22 10.10 4.92
N VAL A 41 -17.41 10.23 5.50
CA VAL A 41 -17.65 10.00 6.94
C VAL A 41 -17.27 8.58 7.38
N THR A 42 -17.42 7.60 6.50
CA THR A 42 -17.11 6.18 6.77
C THR A 42 -15.70 5.78 6.35
N THR A 43 -14.86 6.72 5.93
CA THR A 43 -13.52 6.42 5.42
C THR A 43 -12.55 6.10 6.56
N SER A 44 -11.91 4.94 6.45
CA SER A 44 -10.78 4.53 7.27
C SER A 44 -9.56 4.32 6.38
N ARG A 45 -8.40 4.75 6.83
CA ARG A 45 -7.17 4.76 6.05
C ARG A 45 -6.09 3.94 6.72
N SER A 46 -5.34 3.19 5.93
CA SER A 46 -4.09 2.55 6.34
C SER A 46 -2.96 2.99 5.43
N TYR A 47 -1.80 3.22 5.99
CA TYR A 47 -0.64 3.78 5.30
C TYR A 47 0.56 2.86 5.36
N LEU A 48 1.13 2.56 4.21
CA LEU A 48 2.44 1.91 4.05
C LEU A 48 3.46 2.98 3.67
N PRO A 49 4.33 3.41 4.60
CA PRO A 49 5.38 4.37 4.29
C PRO A 49 6.50 3.73 3.47
N LYS A 50 7.26 4.56 2.77
CA LYS A 50 8.46 4.15 2.02
C LYS A 50 9.52 3.52 2.94
N ASP A 51 9.70 4.05 4.14
CA ASP A 51 10.52 3.46 5.21
C ASP A 51 9.63 2.94 6.34
N ASN A 52 9.59 1.61 6.48
CA ASN A 52 8.83 0.88 7.50
C ASN A 52 9.73 0.19 8.54
N SER A 53 11.01 0.51 8.58
CA SER A 53 12.01 -0.16 9.43
C SER A 53 11.68 -0.09 10.92
N LYS A 54 11.04 0.97 11.37
CA LYS A 54 10.64 1.18 12.78
C LYS A 54 9.59 0.17 13.25
N ASP A 55 8.76 -0.34 12.35
CA ASP A 55 7.71 -1.29 12.67
C ASP A 55 8.26 -2.68 13.04
N PHE A 56 9.50 -2.96 12.68
CA PHE A 56 10.13 -4.28 12.81
C PHE A 56 11.32 -4.32 13.80
N ALA A 57 11.32 -3.44 14.78
CA ALA A 57 12.39 -3.36 15.77
C ALA A 57 12.28 -4.45 16.88
N SER A 58 11.14 -5.10 17.02
CA SER A 58 10.94 -6.16 18.01
C SER A 58 11.56 -7.48 17.58
N GLY A 59 11.77 -8.39 18.55
CA GLY A 59 12.26 -9.74 18.29
C GLY A 59 11.16 -10.79 18.08
N GLU A 60 9.91 -10.38 17.98
CA GLU A 60 8.74 -11.26 17.82
C GLU A 60 8.78 -12.02 16.49
N SER A 61 8.08 -13.16 16.44
CA SER A 61 7.82 -13.83 15.16
C SER A 61 6.84 -13.02 14.30
N ILE A 62 6.86 -13.23 12.99
CA ILE A 62 5.90 -12.61 12.07
C ILE A 62 4.47 -12.86 12.53
N LEU A 63 4.17 -14.09 12.95
CA LEU A 63 2.83 -14.48 13.40
C LEU A 63 2.39 -13.68 14.65
N GLU A 64 3.26 -13.59 15.67
CA GLU A 64 2.95 -12.85 16.89
C GLU A 64 2.90 -11.34 16.65
N TRP A 65 3.77 -10.83 15.78
CA TRP A 65 3.72 -9.43 15.38
C TRP A 65 2.40 -9.07 14.67
N LEU A 66 1.93 -9.93 13.76
CA LEU A 66 0.66 -9.70 13.07
C LEU A 66 -0.55 -9.81 14.03
N ARG A 67 -0.49 -10.73 15.00
CA ARG A 67 -1.55 -10.94 16.00
C ARG A 67 -1.93 -9.69 16.76
N GLN A 68 -0.99 -8.79 17.01
CA GLN A 68 -1.23 -7.53 17.75
C GLN A 68 -2.29 -6.65 17.08
N PHE A 69 -2.48 -6.78 15.77
CA PHE A 69 -3.39 -5.96 14.97
C PHE A 69 -4.72 -6.65 14.67
N ALA A 70 -4.87 -7.89 15.10
CA ALA A 70 -6.08 -8.68 14.88
C ALA A 70 -7.19 -8.28 15.84
N GLU A 71 -8.43 -8.30 15.35
CA GLU A 71 -9.62 -8.17 16.20
C GLU A 71 -9.84 -9.44 17.01
N LYS A 72 -10.54 -9.30 18.12
CA LYS A 72 -10.93 -10.43 18.97
C LYS A 72 -11.79 -11.41 18.17
N GLY A 73 -11.34 -12.67 18.11
CA GLY A 73 -12.00 -13.73 17.35
C GLY A 73 -11.41 -13.94 15.94
N GLU A 74 -10.49 -13.09 15.51
CA GLU A 74 -9.71 -13.20 14.27
C GLU A 74 -8.20 -13.32 14.56
N ASP A 75 -7.85 -13.64 15.79
CA ASP A 75 -6.48 -13.70 16.31
C ASP A 75 -5.93 -15.13 16.44
N ASP A 76 -6.64 -16.13 15.99
CA ASP A 76 -6.17 -17.51 15.99
C ASP A 76 -5.11 -17.77 14.90
N ASP A 77 -4.27 -18.76 15.14
CA ASP A 77 -3.15 -19.11 14.25
C ASP A 77 -3.60 -19.44 12.82
N THR A 78 -4.69 -20.15 12.67
CA THR A 78 -5.19 -20.57 11.34
C THR A 78 -5.61 -19.36 10.51
N PHE A 79 -6.31 -18.43 11.12
CA PHE A 79 -6.76 -17.21 10.47
C PHE A 79 -5.59 -16.32 10.04
N LEU A 80 -4.65 -16.08 10.96
CA LEU A 80 -3.47 -15.24 10.69
C LEU A 80 -2.53 -15.87 9.67
N ARG A 81 -2.33 -17.19 9.72
CA ARG A 81 -1.56 -17.93 8.70
C ARG A 81 -2.20 -17.84 7.33
N GLY A 82 -3.52 -17.74 7.25
CA GLY A 82 -4.24 -17.49 6.00
C GLY A 82 -3.89 -16.15 5.36
N PHE A 83 -3.78 -15.07 6.16
CA PHE A 83 -3.31 -13.76 5.68
C PHE A 83 -1.86 -13.81 5.20
N LEU A 84 -0.99 -14.39 6.02
CA LEU A 84 0.43 -14.50 5.70
C LEU A 84 0.67 -15.40 4.48
N GLY A 85 -0.11 -16.47 4.32
CA GLY A 85 -0.02 -17.36 3.18
C GLY A 85 -0.30 -16.67 1.84
N ARG A 86 -1.24 -15.73 1.80
CA ARG A 86 -1.52 -14.90 0.61
C ARG A 86 -0.33 -14.02 0.22
N MET A 87 0.52 -13.68 1.20
CA MET A 87 1.75 -12.90 1.02
C MET A 87 2.99 -13.80 1.00
N LEU A 88 2.84 -15.08 0.62
CA LEU A 88 3.91 -16.06 0.42
C LEU A 88 4.68 -16.45 1.70
N PHE A 89 4.10 -16.28 2.86
CA PHE A 89 4.64 -16.82 4.10
C PHE A 89 3.93 -18.12 4.45
N SER A 90 4.63 -19.23 4.40
CA SER A 90 4.06 -20.56 4.65
C SER A 90 4.91 -21.36 5.63
N GLY A 91 4.29 -22.38 6.25
CA GLY A 91 4.96 -23.30 7.14
C GLY A 91 5.70 -22.59 8.28
N ASP A 92 6.98 -22.87 8.40
CA ASP A 92 7.85 -22.32 9.47
C ASP A 92 8.30 -20.88 9.24
N GLU A 93 8.10 -20.33 8.04
CA GLU A 93 8.48 -18.95 7.72
C GLU A 93 7.79 -17.93 8.62
N VAL A 94 6.55 -18.19 9.04
CA VAL A 94 5.79 -17.32 9.95
C VAL A 94 6.39 -17.22 11.35
N ASN A 95 7.29 -18.14 11.71
CA ASN A 95 8.03 -18.14 12.99
C ASN A 95 9.32 -17.33 12.94
N LYS A 96 9.70 -16.82 11.75
CA LYS A 96 10.86 -15.97 11.58
C LYS A 96 10.69 -14.68 12.38
N SER A 97 11.77 -14.20 13.03
CA SER A 97 11.71 -12.90 13.71
C SER A 97 11.54 -11.76 12.72
N VAL A 98 10.69 -10.80 13.04
CA VAL A 98 10.50 -9.61 12.22
C VAL A 98 11.76 -8.76 12.08
N SER A 99 12.69 -8.85 13.00
CA SER A 99 13.96 -8.11 13.00
C SER A 99 14.94 -8.57 11.91
N VAL A 100 14.78 -9.76 11.36
CA VAL A 100 15.70 -10.34 10.36
C VAL A 100 15.12 -10.38 8.95
N LEU A 101 13.96 -9.75 8.72
CA LEU A 101 13.28 -9.75 7.43
C LEU A 101 14.05 -8.95 6.39
N SER A 102 14.04 -9.44 5.13
CA SER A 102 14.46 -8.68 3.97
C SER A 102 13.50 -7.52 3.69
N GLY A 103 13.90 -6.57 2.84
CA GLY A 103 13.03 -5.45 2.44
C GLY A 103 11.70 -5.93 1.84
N GLY A 104 11.75 -6.92 0.96
CA GLY A 104 10.54 -7.51 0.35
C GLY A 104 9.66 -8.23 1.35
N GLU A 105 10.25 -8.99 2.26
CA GLU A 105 9.51 -9.65 3.34
C GLU A 105 8.82 -8.63 4.25
N LYS A 106 9.49 -7.53 4.60
CA LYS A 106 8.89 -6.43 5.39
C LYS A 106 7.65 -5.83 4.71
N VAL A 107 7.73 -5.54 3.43
CA VAL A 107 6.59 -4.99 2.68
C VAL A 107 5.42 -5.98 2.66
N ARG A 108 5.68 -7.26 2.43
CA ARG A 108 4.64 -8.31 2.44
C ARG A 108 3.98 -8.47 3.81
N VAL A 109 4.74 -8.40 4.89
CA VAL A 109 4.20 -8.43 6.26
C VAL A 109 3.37 -7.19 6.55
N MET A 110 3.85 -6.00 6.15
CA MET A 110 3.08 -4.76 6.30
C MET A 110 1.74 -4.81 5.55
N LEU A 111 1.73 -5.33 4.32
CA LEU A 111 0.48 -5.50 3.58
C LEU A 111 -0.48 -6.45 4.26
N SER A 112 0.02 -7.55 4.83
CA SER A 112 -0.80 -8.45 5.63
C SER A 112 -1.48 -7.71 6.78
N LYS A 113 -0.73 -6.84 7.49
CA LYS A 113 -1.28 -5.95 8.52
C LYS A 113 -2.34 -5.02 7.98
N LEU A 114 -2.06 -4.30 6.88
CA LEU A 114 -2.99 -3.32 6.32
C LEU A 114 -4.31 -3.97 5.89
N MET A 115 -4.26 -5.17 5.33
CA MET A 115 -5.45 -5.93 4.97
C MET A 115 -6.21 -6.42 6.20
N LEU A 116 -5.50 -6.83 7.25
CA LEU A 116 -6.10 -7.27 8.51
C LEU A 116 -6.86 -6.14 9.21
N LEU A 117 -6.37 -4.90 9.11
CA LEU A 117 -7.00 -3.70 9.69
C LEU A 117 -8.33 -3.31 9.03
N LYS A 118 -8.69 -3.92 7.90
CA LYS A 118 -9.97 -3.69 7.19
C LYS A 118 -10.25 -2.23 6.82
N SER A 119 -9.22 -1.43 6.65
CA SER A 119 -9.38 -0.07 6.16
C SER A 119 -9.94 -0.08 4.73
N ASN A 120 -10.79 0.89 4.41
CA ASN A 120 -11.38 0.99 3.07
C ASN A 120 -10.59 1.90 2.12
N VAL A 121 -9.47 2.44 2.58
CA VAL A 121 -8.47 3.12 1.74
C VAL A 121 -7.07 2.69 2.17
N LEU A 122 -6.29 2.17 1.23
CA LEU A 122 -4.87 1.90 1.40
C LEU A 122 -4.05 3.00 0.72
N LEU A 123 -3.07 3.53 1.43
CA LEU A 123 -2.09 4.49 0.94
C LEU A 123 -0.74 3.80 0.88
N LEU A 124 -0.19 3.58 -0.32
CA LEU A 124 1.04 2.82 -0.53
C LEU A 124 2.11 3.71 -1.17
N ASP A 125 3.16 4.00 -0.43
CA ASP A 125 4.28 4.81 -0.92
C ASP A 125 5.42 3.92 -1.40
N ASP A 126 5.53 3.77 -2.72
CA ASP A 126 6.53 2.98 -3.42
C ASP A 126 6.67 1.53 -2.91
N PRO A 127 5.56 0.78 -2.88
CA PRO A 127 5.54 -0.55 -2.26
C PRO A 127 6.35 -1.59 -3.04
N THR A 128 6.70 -1.33 -4.30
CA THR A 128 7.49 -2.23 -5.15
C THR A 128 8.99 -2.01 -5.04
N ASN A 129 9.43 -0.96 -4.34
CA ASN A 129 10.84 -0.59 -4.23
C ASN A 129 11.67 -1.71 -3.60
N HIS A 130 12.75 -2.08 -4.28
CA HIS A 130 13.69 -3.15 -3.87
C HIS A 130 13.08 -4.54 -3.68
N LEU A 131 11.90 -4.80 -4.26
CA LEU A 131 11.30 -6.13 -4.26
C LEU A 131 11.86 -7.01 -5.38
N ASP A 132 11.93 -8.32 -5.13
CA ASP A 132 12.12 -9.32 -6.16
C ASP A 132 10.84 -9.55 -6.97
N LEU A 133 10.94 -10.23 -8.10
CA LEU A 133 9.81 -10.46 -9.00
C LEU A 133 8.67 -11.22 -8.34
N GLU A 134 8.98 -12.19 -7.49
CA GLU A 134 7.97 -12.99 -6.79
C GLU A 134 7.18 -12.13 -5.80
N SER A 135 7.89 -11.26 -5.05
CA SER A 135 7.27 -10.32 -4.12
C SER A 135 6.42 -9.26 -4.84
N ILE A 136 6.88 -8.75 -5.99
CA ILE A 136 6.08 -7.82 -6.82
C ILE A 136 4.81 -8.51 -7.32
N SER A 137 4.91 -9.75 -7.79
CA SER A 137 3.74 -10.52 -8.25
C SER A 137 2.73 -10.73 -7.12
N SER A 138 3.19 -11.14 -5.95
CA SER A 138 2.34 -11.32 -4.77
C SER A 138 1.66 -10.03 -4.34
N LEU A 139 2.39 -8.91 -4.34
CA LEU A 139 1.87 -7.58 -4.06
C LEU A 139 0.80 -7.18 -5.09
N ASN A 140 1.09 -7.39 -6.37
CA ASN A 140 0.17 -7.09 -7.47
C ASN A 140 -1.16 -7.84 -7.28
N ASP A 141 -1.11 -9.13 -7.02
CA ASP A 141 -2.29 -9.95 -6.79
C ASP A 141 -3.08 -9.46 -5.56
N GLY A 142 -2.40 -9.19 -4.46
CA GLY A 142 -3.02 -8.70 -3.24
C GLY A 142 -3.73 -7.36 -3.43
N VAL A 143 -3.09 -6.41 -4.12
CA VAL A 143 -3.67 -5.07 -4.38
C VAL A 143 -4.80 -5.14 -5.41
N ARG A 144 -4.64 -5.95 -6.46
CA ARG A 144 -5.68 -6.17 -7.47
C ARG A 144 -6.95 -6.75 -6.86
N ASP A 145 -6.80 -7.74 -6.01
CA ASP A 145 -7.92 -8.46 -5.40
C ASP A 145 -8.55 -7.71 -4.22
N PHE A 146 -7.88 -6.68 -3.72
CA PHE A 146 -8.42 -5.81 -2.68
C PHE A 146 -9.63 -5.02 -3.20
N LYS A 147 -10.78 -5.20 -2.57
CA LYS A 147 -12.06 -4.65 -3.05
C LYS A 147 -12.21 -3.14 -2.88
N GLU A 148 -11.50 -2.59 -1.92
CA GLU A 148 -11.59 -1.19 -1.53
C GLU A 148 -10.61 -0.30 -2.30
N SER A 149 -10.58 0.98 -2.00
CA SER A 149 -9.74 1.96 -2.69
C SER A 149 -8.25 1.84 -2.33
N VAL A 150 -7.41 2.04 -3.33
CA VAL A 150 -5.96 2.11 -3.15
C VAL A 150 -5.42 3.36 -3.83
N ILE A 151 -4.57 4.09 -3.12
CA ILE A 151 -3.80 5.22 -3.67
C ILE A 151 -2.33 4.84 -3.52
N PHE A 152 -1.60 4.86 -4.61
CA PHE A 152 -0.21 4.41 -4.59
C PHE A 152 0.69 5.23 -5.51
N ALA A 153 1.96 5.30 -5.17
CA ALA A 153 3.03 5.71 -6.07
C ALA A 153 3.97 4.52 -6.28
N SER A 154 4.45 4.31 -7.50
CA SER A 154 5.40 3.26 -7.83
C SER A 154 6.25 3.66 -9.02
N HIS A 155 7.48 3.12 -9.10
CA HIS A 155 8.35 3.20 -10.27
C HIS A 155 8.21 1.98 -11.19
N ASP A 156 7.48 0.98 -10.75
CA ASP A 156 7.24 -0.23 -11.54
C ASP A 156 6.10 0.00 -12.53
N HIS A 157 6.44 0.10 -13.81
CA HIS A 157 5.47 0.36 -14.88
C HIS A 157 4.44 -0.75 -15.02
N GLU A 158 4.85 -2.01 -14.89
CA GLU A 158 3.94 -3.16 -14.98
C GLU A 158 2.95 -3.17 -13.81
N PHE A 159 3.41 -2.83 -12.61
CA PHE A 159 2.55 -2.68 -11.44
C PHE A 159 1.50 -1.59 -11.65
N ILE A 160 1.91 -0.40 -12.13
CA ILE A 160 0.97 0.70 -12.41
C ILE A 160 -0.03 0.28 -13.49
N GLN A 161 0.44 -0.28 -14.59
CA GLN A 161 -0.39 -0.71 -15.72
C GLN A 161 -1.43 -1.75 -15.32
N THR A 162 -1.05 -2.69 -14.47
CA THR A 162 -1.93 -3.80 -14.04
C THR A 162 -2.96 -3.36 -13.00
N ILE A 163 -2.61 -2.42 -12.14
CA ILE A 163 -3.43 -2.05 -10.97
C ILE A 163 -4.26 -0.79 -11.23
N ALA A 164 -3.67 0.25 -11.82
CA ALA A 164 -4.30 1.57 -11.90
C ALA A 164 -5.50 1.60 -12.86
N ASN A 165 -6.61 2.12 -12.37
CA ASN A 165 -7.76 2.52 -13.18
C ASN A 165 -8.02 4.03 -13.11
N HIS A 166 -7.19 4.77 -12.39
CA HIS A 166 -7.26 6.20 -12.22
C HIS A 166 -5.86 6.77 -12.07
N ILE A 167 -5.54 7.85 -12.78
CA ILE A 167 -4.23 8.49 -12.74
C ILE A 167 -4.34 9.92 -12.22
N VAL A 168 -3.49 10.25 -11.27
CA VAL A 168 -3.35 11.60 -10.72
C VAL A 168 -1.92 12.05 -10.91
N VAL A 169 -1.72 13.16 -11.61
CA VAL A 169 -0.39 13.72 -11.87
C VAL A 169 -0.10 14.85 -10.90
N VAL A 170 1.04 14.77 -10.24
CA VAL A 170 1.54 15.83 -9.35
C VAL A 170 2.65 16.60 -10.05
N SER A 171 2.50 17.91 -10.11
CA SER A 171 3.47 18.82 -10.72
C SER A 171 3.72 20.03 -9.84
N LYS A 172 4.67 20.87 -10.22
CA LYS A 172 4.93 22.16 -9.56
C LYS A 172 3.72 23.10 -9.58
N ASN A 173 2.80 22.90 -10.53
CA ASN A 173 1.61 23.71 -10.71
C ASN A 173 0.37 23.14 -10.00
N GLY A 174 0.55 22.08 -9.24
CA GLY A 174 -0.51 21.40 -8.50
C GLY A 174 -0.81 20.00 -9.01
N VAL A 175 -2.02 19.54 -8.71
CA VAL A 175 -2.48 18.19 -8.99
C VAL A 175 -3.46 18.21 -10.17
N ILE A 176 -3.22 17.34 -11.14
CA ILE A 176 -4.05 17.15 -12.35
C ILE A 176 -4.70 15.77 -12.25
N ASP A 177 -6.01 15.75 -12.36
CA ASP A 177 -6.82 14.55 -12.40
C ASP A 177 -6.95 14.07 -13.86
N ARG A 178 -6.50 12.85 -14.14
CA ARG A 178 -6.59 12.19 -15.44
C ARG A 178 -7.62 11.08 -15.38
N ILE A 179 -8.83 11.48 -15.02
CA ILE A 179 -10.00 10.59 -14.99
C ILE A 179 -10.23 10.03 -16.40
N ASP A 180 -10.56 8.75 -16.49
CA ASP A 180 -10.85 8.05 -17.75
C ASP A 180 -9.62 7.86 -18.70
N GLU A 181 -8.40 8.12 -18.23
CA GLU A 181 -7.16 7.85 -18.97
C GLU A 181 -6.48 6.60 -18.38
N THR A 182 -6.17 5.64 -19.22
CA THR A 182 -5.36 4.47 -18.83
C THR A 182 -3.89 4.86 -18.72
N TYR A 183 -3.09 4.03 -18.06
CA TYR A 183 -1.65 4.29 -17.96
C TYR A 183 -0.95 4.29 -19.31
N ASP A 184 -1.37 3.43 -20.24
CA ASP A 184 -0.82 3.39 -21.60
C ASP A 184 -1.12 4.67 -22.37
N GLU A 185 -2.36 5.15 -22.31
CA GLU A 185 -2.77 6.44 -22.92
C GLU A 185 -2.02 7.62 -22.31
N PHE A 186 -1.78 7.58 -21.00
CA PHE A 186 -0.97 8.59 -20.30
C PHE A 186 0.49 8.63 -20.80
N LEU A 187 1.09 7.48 -21.11
CA LEU A 187 2.47 7.41 -21.62
C LEU A 187 2.60 7.90 -23.07
N GLU A 188 1.54 7.85 -23.86
CA GLU A 188 1.50 8.32 -25.25
C GLU A 188 1.31 9.83 -25.39
N ASN A 189 0.87 10.52 -24.33
CA ASN A 189 0.59 11.97 -24.29
C ASN A 189 1.72 12.76 -23.61
#